data_08885a728b04ef83fb8c80bc57eb5542
#
_entry.id   08885a728b04ef83fb8c80bc57eb5542
#
_cell.length_a   1.000
_cell.length_b   1.000
_cell.length_c   1.000
_cell.angle_alpha   90.00
_cell.angle_beta   90.00
_cell.angle_gamma   90.00
#
_symmetry.space_group_name_H-M   'P 1'
#
loop_
_entity.id
_entity.type
_entity.pdbx_description
1 polymer ?
#
loop_
_entity_poly.entity_id
_entity_poly.type
_entity_poly.pdbx_seq_one_letter_code
_entity_poly.pdbx_strand_id
1 'polypeptide(L)'
;MANVLDLRRRIRSVKNTRQITKAMKMVAAAKLRRAQERAVAARPYARMITSVLESLTRRIEIFDPETGNLRHPLFITRPEKRVLIVIVSGDKGFAGAFNANILKTAYQFISGNSEREIDIEAVGRKGRDQMRRRYPAAVYNETQDAEGYKHKTRERKAHIEVTGDHPGMLEKLETGRVFDLANDIIARYVHEEIDACYIVYNEFKSVISQRLVVEQLLPLIKIGSPQITGAVEPTLEERERFAEAARSAGIEIEPADTNEAEEESKKFGTAEVDYIYEQPAEELFAGLIPQYVFAMLFHAMAESVAAEQAARMTAMDSATNNASDMIDAYTLQMNRVRQAAITKEIIEIVSGAAAV
;
A
#
# COMPACT_ATOMS: atom_id res chain seq x y z
N MET A 1 11.03 18.58 41.97
CA MET A 1 11.92 19.21 40.97
C MET A 1 12.65 18.10 40.22
N ALA A 2 12.84 18.23 38.91
CA ALA A 2 13.58 17.21 38.14
C ALA A 2 15.04 17.18 38.64
N ASN A 3 15.53 16.01 39.01
CA ASN A 3 16.92 15.84 39.46
C ASN A 3 17.85 15.79 38.22
N VAL A 4 19.06 16.32 38.34
CA VAL A 4 20.13 16.30 37.30
C VAL A 4 20.35 14.85 36.81
N LEU A 5 20.28 13.85 37.67
CA LEU A 5 20.43 12.44 37.32
C LEU A 5 19.30 11.95 36.41
N ASP A 6 18.06 12.36 36.66
CA ASP A 6 16.91 11.98 35.82
C ASP A 6 17.01 12.59 34.41
N LEU A 7 17.42 13.85 34.35
CA LEU A 7 17.65 14.52 33.06
C LEU A 7 18.77 13.85 32.26
N ARG A 8 19.86 13.45 32.91
CA ARG A 8 20.94 12.66 32.26
C ARG A 8 20.43 11.32 31.72
N ARG A 9 19.58 10.60 32.50
CA ARG A 9 18.98 9.35 32.04
C ARG A 9 18.08 9.57 30.82
N ARG A 10 17.25 10.61 30.83
CA ARG A 10 16.39 10.98 29.69
C ARG A 10 17.21 11.33 28.46
N ILE A 11 18.25 12.16 28.59
CA ILE A 11 19.16 12.50 27.49
C ILE A 11 19.78 11.23 26.90
N ARG A 12 20.25 10.30 27.72
CA ARG A 12 20.82 9.02 27.26
C ARG A 12 19.78 8.20 26.49
N SER A 13 18.57 8.06 27.02
CA SER A 13 17.47 7.34 26.36
C SER A 13 17.12 7.94 25.02
N VAL A 14 16.96 9.27 24.93
CA VAL A 14 16.63 9.95 23.67
C VAL A 14 17.79 9.87 22.66
N LYS A 15 19.06 9.92 23.11
CA LYS A 15 20.22 9.66 22.24
C LYS A 15 20.18 8.28 21.61
N ASN A 16 19.84 7.25 22.39
CA ASN A 16 19.69 5.89 21.87
C ASN A 16 18.53 5.81 20.87
N THR A 17 17.39 6.41 21.18
CA THR A 17 16.24 6.49 20.26
C THR A 17 16.63 7.17 18.95
N ARG A 18 17.35 8.30 18.99
CA ARG A 18 17.86 8.98 17.80
C ARG A 18 18.76 8.10 16.94
N GLN A 19 19.63 7.30 17.54
CA GLN A 19 20.49 6.35 16.79
C GLN A 19 19.65 5.27 16.12
N ILE A 20 18.66 4.71 16.83
CA ILE A 20 17.75 3.70 16.27
C ILE A 20 16.93 4.25 15.11
N THR A 21 16.32 5.42 15.27
CA THR A 21 15.51 6.04 14.22
C THR A 21 16.35 6.41 12.99
N LYS A 22 17.57 6.91 13.19
CA LYS A 22 18.54 7.16 12.11
C LYS A 22 18.89 5.87 11.35
N ALA A 23 19.16 4.77 12.06
CA ALA A 23 19.41 3.48 11.43
C ALA A 23 18.18 2.97 10.67
N MET A 24 16.98 3.08 11.25
CA MET A 24 15.72 2.67 10.60
C MET A 24 15.44 3.50 9.36
N LYS A 25 15.75 4.81 9.34
CA LYS A 25 15.67 5.67 8.15
C LYS A 25 16.53 5.09 7.02
N MET A 26 17.81 4.77 7.29
CA MET A 26 18.72 4.23 6.27
C MET A 26 18.27 2.86 5.75
N VAL A 27 17.75 2.00 6.63
CA VAL A 27 17.19 0.70 6.21
C VAL A 27 15.95 0.90 5.33
N ALA A 28 15.05 1.84 5.69
CA ALA A 28 13.88 2.16 4.88
C ALA A 28 14.27 2.71 3.50
N ALA A 29 15.27 3.60 3.44
CA ALA A 29 15.81 4.13 2.19
C ALA A 29 16.37 3.02 1.27
N ALA A 30 17.14 2.09 1.83
CA ALA A 30 17.68 0.94 1.07
C ALA A 30 16.57 0.01 0.57
N LYS A 31 15.51 -0.20 1.37
CA LYS A 31 14.34 -0.99 0.94
C LYS A 31 13.50 -0.27 -0.10
N LEU A 32 13.35 1.05 0.02
CA LEU A 32 12.67 1.87 -0.98
C LEU A 32 13.34 1.72 -2.35
N ARG A 33 14.66 1.86 -2.41
CA ARG A 33 15.42 1.71 -3.66
C ARG A 33 15.15 0.34 -4.33
N ARG A 34 15.21 -0.74 -3.54
CA ARG A 34 14.90 -2.09 -4.05
C ARG A 34 13.44 -2.23 -4.50
N ALA A 35 12.50 -1.58 -3.82
CA ALA A 35 11.09 -1.60 -4.21
C ALA A 35 10.86 -0.84 -5.52
N GLN A 36 11.53 0.31 -5.69
CA GLN A 36 11.52 1.06 -6.95
C GLN A 36 12.10 0.22 -8.11
N GLU A 37 13.25 -0.39 -7.92
CA GLU A 37 13.87 -1.27 -8.91
C GLU A 37 12.89 -2.40 -9.34
N ARG A 38 12.20 -3.01 -8.39
CA ARG A 38 11.19 -4.06 -8.68
C ARG A 38 9.97 -3.52 -9.43
N ALA A 39 9.45 -2.36 -9.02
CA ALA A 39 8.31 -1.74 -9.69
C ALA A 39 8.65 -1.37 -11.15
N VAL A 40 9.85 -0.81 -11.36
CA VAL A 40 10.35 -0.50 -12.72
C VAL A 40 10.55 -1.78 -13.53
N ALA A 41 11.13 -2.83 -12.95
CA ALA A 41 11.36 -4.10 -13.64
C ALA A 41 10.05 -4.83 -14.03
N ALA A 42 8.95 -4.60 -13.34
CA ALA A 42 7.65 -5.18 -13.67
C ALA A 42 6.91 -4.43 -14.81
N ARG A 43 7.24 -3.17 -15.06
CA ARG A 43 6.57 -2.33 -16.08
C ARG A 43 6.63 -2.91 -17.51
N PRO A 44 7.77 -3.42 -18.03
CA PRO A 44 7.82 -3.99 -19.38
C PRO A 44 6.84 -5.15 -19.58
N TYR A 45 6.71 -6.03 -18.59
CA TYR A 45 5.75 -7.14 -18.65
C TYR A 45 4.29 -6.64 -18.68
N ALA A 46 3.94 -5.72 -17.81
CA ALA A 46 2.59 -5.16 -17.77
C ALA A 46 2.24 -4.45 -19.10
N ARG A 47 3.18 -3.69 -19.67
CA ARG A 47 3.00 -3.02 -20.96
C ARG A 47 2.84 -4.03 -22.12
N MET A 48 3.66 -5.08 -22.15
CA MET A 48 3.60 -6.09 -23.17
C MET A 48 2.25 -6.84 -23.14
N ILE A 49 1.81 -7.29 -21.97
CA ILE A 49 0.51 -7.99 -21.86
C ILE A 49 -0.65 -7.09 -22.24
N THR A 50 -0.60 -5.80 -21.88
CA THR A 50 -1.59 -4.81 -22.29
C THR A 50 -1.62 -4.64 -23.81
N SER A 51 -0.46 -4.44 -24.45
CA SER A 51 -0.34 -4.26 -25.90
C SER A 51 -0.84 -5.51 -26.68
N VAL A 52 -0.50 -6.70 -26.22
CA VAL A 52 -0.97 -7.94 -26.83
C VAL A 52 -2.49 -8.07 -26.67
N LEU A 53 -3.04 -7.80 -25.49
CA LEU A 53 -4.48 -7.84 -25.26
C LEU A 53 -5.23 -6.79 -26.08
N GLU A 54 -4.72 -5.57 -26.19
CA GLU A 54 -5.29 -4.53 -27.07
C GLU A 54 -5.28 -4.95 -28.54
N SER A 55 -4.19 -5.58 -29.02
CA SER A 55 -4.11 -6.13 -30.37
C SER A 55 -5.13 -7.25 -30.60
N LEU A 56 -5.28 -8.14 -29.61
CA LEU A 56 -6.27 -9.22 -29.68
C LEU A 56 -7.71 -8.68 -29.71
N THR A 57 -8.03 -7.68 -28.88
CA THR A 57 -9.39 -7.09 -28.83
C THR A 57 -9.81 -6.43 -30.16
N ARG A 58 -8.86 -5.97 -30.96
CA ARG A 58 -9.14 -5.40 -32.29
C ARG A 58 -9.46 -6.46 -33.35
N ARG A 59 -9.02 -7.71 -33.16
CA ARG A 59 -9.08 -8.79 -34.15
C ARG A 59 -10.21 -9.79 -33.89
N ILE A 60 -10.65 -9.87 -32.65
CA ILE A 60 -11.67 -10.82 -32.27
C ILE A 60 -13.01 -10.09 -32.30
N GLU A 61 -14.01 -10.65 -32.98
CA GLU A 61 -15.42 -10.25 -32.84
C GLU A 61 -15.93 -10.69 -31.45
N ILE A 62 -15.20 -10.29 -30.39
CA ILE A 62 -15.53 -10.63 -29.01
C ILE A 62 -16.67 -9.74 -28.51
N PHE A 63 -17.05 -8.74 -29.27
CA PHE A 63 -18.15 -7.86 -28.91
C PHE A 63 -19.48 -8.56 -29.20
N ASP A 64 -20.32 -8.61 -28.20
CA ASP A 64 -21.72 -8.93 -28.38
C ASP A 64 -22.33 -7.86 -29.30
N PRO A 65 -22.86 -8.22 -30.48
CA PRO A 65 -23.39 -7.25 -31.44
C PRO A 65 -24.59 -6.46 -30.89
N GLU A 66 -25.29 -6.98 -29.84
CA GLU A 66 -26.43 -6.30 -29.23
C GLU A 66 -26.02 -5.37 -28.09
N THR A 67 -25.02 -5.74 -27.29
CA THR A 67 -24.61 -4.96 -26.12
C THR A 67 -23.31 -4.18 -26.32
N GLY A 68 -22.53 -4.48 -27.36
CA GLY A 68 -21.22 -3.90 -27.60
C GLY A 68 -20.13 -4.29 -26.57
N ASN A 69 -20.45 -5.19 -25.66
CA ASN A 69 -19.55 -5.65 -24.61
C ASN A 69 -18.75 -6.91 -25.03
N LEU A 70 -17.54 -7.04 -24.47
CA LEU A 70 -16.72 -8.23 -24.65
C LEU A 70 -17.41 -9.46 -24.03
N ARG A 71 -17.53 -10.55 -24.80
CA ARG A 71 -18.16 -11.82 -24.37
C ARG A 71 -17.33 -12.63 -23.35
N HIS A 72 -16.42 -12.02 -22.64
CA HIS A 72 -15.64 -12.71 -21.61
C HIS A 72 -16.23 -12.43 -20.21
N PRO A 73 -16.36 -13.44 -19.32
CA PRO A 73 -17.00 -13.27 -18.01
C PRO A 73 -16.49 -12.07 -17.18
N LEU A 74 -15.19 -11.74 -17.26
CA LEU A 74 -14.59 -10.65 -16.49
C LEU A 74 -14.92 -9.23 -17.02
N PHE A 75 -15.58 -9.13 -18.18
CA PHE A 75 -16.07 -7.85 -18.75
C PHE A 75 -17.58 -7.65 -18.54
N ILE A 76 -18.29 -8.67 -18.08
CA ILE A 76 -19.73 -8.57 -17.86
C ILE A 76 -19.99 -7.68 -16.65
N THR A 77 -20.58 -6.51 -16.87
CA THR A 77 -21.01 -5.60 -15.82
C THR A 77 -22.34 -6.07 -15.23
N ARG A 78 -22.42 -6.17 -13.92
CA ARG A 78 -23.62 -6.56 -13.16
C ARG A 78 -24.01 -5.44 -12.18
N PRO A 79 -25.28 -5.41 -11.72
CA PRO A 79 -25.65 -4.54 -10.60
C PRO A 79 -24.82 -4.91 -9.37
N GLU A 80 -24.09 -3.95 -8.82
CA GLU A 80 -23.15 -4.16 -7.73
C GLU A 80 -23.87 -4.38 -6.40
N LYS A 81 -24.31 -5.60 -6.14
CA LYS A 81 -24.93 -5.99 -4.86
C LYS A 81 -23.91 -6.52 -3.87
N ARG A 82 -22.94 -7.30 -4.36
CA ARG A 82 -21.86 -7.94 -3.59
C ARG A 82 -20.51 -7.40 -4.07
N VAL A 83 -19.83 -6.65 -3.24
CA VAL A 83 -18.59 -5.96 -3.57
C VAL A 83 -17.44 -6.52 -2.76
N LEU A 84 -16.35 -6.88 -3.43
CA LEU A 84 -15.09 -7.23 -2.79
C LEU A 84 -14.20 -6.00 -2.73
N ILE A 85 -13.63 -5.73 -1.56
CA ILE A 85 -12.59 -4.71 -1.39
C ILE A 85 -11.28 -5.35 -0.92
N VAL A 86 -10.23 -5.20 -1.70
CA VAL A 86 -8.86 -5.60 -1.35
C VAL A 86 -8.15 -4.42 -0.73
N ILE A 87 -7.75 -4.55 0.53
CA ILE A 87 -7.10 -3.46 1.28
C ILE A 87 -5.62 -3.77 1.42
N VAL A 88 -4.76 -3.01 0.73
CA VAL A 88 -3.31 -3.21 0.73
C VAL A 88 -2.65 -2.33 1.78
N SER A 89 -2.35 -2.89 2.95
CA SER A 89 -1.76 -2.20 4.10
C SER A 89 -0.41 -2.80 4.50
N GLY A 90 0.40 -2.07 5.24
CA GLY A 90 1.69 -2.56 5.72
C GLY A 90 1.58 -3.64 6.81
N ASP A 91 2.60 -4.49 6.89
CA ASP A 91 2.76 -5.47 7.97
C ASP A 91 3.31 -4.85 9.25
N LYS A 92 4.14 -3.81 9.12
CA LYS A 92 4.87 -3.16 10.22
C LYS A 92 4.37 -1.74 10.45
N GLY A 93 4.58 -1.25 11.67
CA GLY A 93 4.32 0.14 12.03
C GLY A 93 5.45 1.09 11.61
N PHE A 94 5.45 2.27 12.19
CA PHE A 94 6.44 3.34 12.01
C PHE A 94 6.51 3.89 10.57
N ALA A 95 5.44 3.76 9.81
CA ALA A 95 5.31 4.34 8.48
C ALA A 95 4.42 5.61 8.47
N GLY A 96 4.49 6.41 9.52
CA GLY A 96 3.69 7.62 9.66
C GLY A 96 2.20 7.36 9.52
N ALA A 97 1.52 8.16 8.72
CA ALA A 97 0.09 8.08 8.45
C ALA A 97 -0.29 7.02 7.39
N PHE A 98 0.67 6.33 6.77
CA PHE A 98 0.44 5.39 5.67
C PHE A 98 -0.72 4.42 5.94
N ASN A 99 -0.63 3.62 7.01
CA ASN A 99 -1.67 2.65 7.34
C ASN A 99 -2.99 3.33 7.76
N ALA A 100 -2.92 4.44 8.48
CA ALA A 100 -4.10 5.16 8.94
C ALA A 100 -4.90 5.75 7.76
N ASN A 101 -4.22 6.28 6.76
CA ASN A 101 -4.85 6.84 5.56
C ASN A 101 -5.53 5.74 4.72
N ILE A 102 -4.86 4.60 4.49
CA ILE A 102 -5.45 3.45 3.79
C ILE A 102 -6.73 2.99 4.50
N LEU A 103 -6.66 2.80 5.82
CA LEU A 103 -7.80 2.34 6.60
C LEU A 103 -8.94 3.36 6.61
N LYS A 104 -8.63 4.65 6.71
CA LYS A 104 -9.61 5.73 6.62
C LYS A 104 -10.35 5.68 5.27
N THR A 105 -9.63 5.56 4.17
CA THR A 105 -10.25 5.48 2.83
C THR A 105 -11.05 4.20 2.66
N ALA A 106 -10.55 3.06 3.16
CA ALA A 106 -11.31 1.81 3.15
C ALA A 106 -12.62 1.94 3.94
N TYR A 107 -12.60 2.58 5.12
CA TYR A 107 -13.82 2.85 5.88
C TYR A 107 -14.76 3.82 5.18
N GLN A 108 -14.25 4.84 4.52
CA GLN A 108 -15.06 5.76 3.72
C GLN A 108 -15.74 5.04 2.56
N PHE A 109 -15.01 4.18 1.86
CA PHE A 109 -15.58 3.34 0.80
C PHE A 109 -16.67 2.40 1.32
N ILE A 110 -16.40 1.70 2.42
CA ILE A 110 -17.37 0.79 3.06
C ILE A 110 -18.62 1.56 3.51
N SER A 111 -18.46 2.72 4.14
CA SER A 111 -19.57 3.54 4.59
C SER A 111 -20.40 4.12 3.44
N GLY A 112 -19.74 4.51 2.35
CA GLY A 112 -20.41 5.02 1.14
C GLY A 112 -21.18 3.94 0.37
N ASN A 113 -20.89 2.67 0.63
CA ASN A 113 -21.53 1.51 -0.01
C ASN A 113 -22.29 0.62 1.00
N SER A 114 -22.81 1.21 2.07
CA SER A 114 -23.43 0.48 3.19
C SER A 114 -24.68 -0.33 2.80
N GLU A 115 -25.31 -0.04 1.67
CA GLU A 115 -26.45 -0.78 1.14
C GLU A 115 -26.06 -2.08 0.43
N ARG A 116 -24.75 -2.24 0.15
CA ARG A 116 -24.20 -3.40 -0.55
C ARG A 116 -23.61 -4.39 0.43
N GLU A 117 -23.62 -5.66 0.08
CA GLU A 117 -22.83 -6.67 0.80
C GLU A 117 -21.36 -6.50 0.48
N ILE A 118 -20.52 -6.36 1.51
CA ILE A 118 -19.11 -6.06 1.34
C ILE A 118 -18.26 -7.19 1.90
N ASP A 119 -17.41 -7.71 1.05
CA ASP A 119 -16.38 -8.68 1.38
C ASP A 119 -15.02 -7.98 1.46
N ILE A 120 -14.23 -8.30 2.46
CA ILE A 120 -12.94 -7.66 2.71
C ILE A 120 -11.82 -8.69 2.60
N GLU A 121 -10.89 -8.46 1.67
CA GLU A 121 -9.59 -9.14 1.61
C GLU A 121 -8.52 -8.21 2.17
N ALA A 122 -7.93 -8.58 3.29
CA ALA A 122 -6.95 -7.75 3.99
C ALA A 122 -5.52 -8.21 3.67
N VAL A 123 -4.82 -7.47 2.82
CA VAL A 123 -3.39 -7.67 2.57
C VAL A 123 -2.58 -6.85 3.57
N GLY A 124 -1.68 -7.55 4.29
CA GLY A 124 -0.87 -6.96 5.35
C GLY A 124 -1.52 -7.02 6.73
N ARG A 125 -0.66 -7.12 7.74
CA ARG A 125 -1.06 -7.37 9.13
C ARG A 125 -1.88 -6.22 9.73
N LYS A 126 -1.54 -4.96 9.39
CA LYS A 126 -2.21 -3.80 9.98
C LYS A 126 -3.66 -3.66 9.51
N GLY A 127 -3.92 -3.92 8.23
CA GLY A 127 -5.29 -3.98 7.69
C GLY A 127 -6.09 -5.11 8.30
N ARG A 128 -5.51 -6.32 8.31
CA ARG A 128 -6.14 -7.50 8.93
C ARG A 128 -6.58 -7.22 10.36
N ASP A 129 -5.64 -6.78 11.22
CA ASP A 129 -5.90 -6.58 12.65
C ASP A 129 -7.00 -5.54 12.88
N GLN A 130 -7.04 -4.49 12.06
CA GLN A 130 -8.02 -3.41 12.19
C GLN A 130 -9.40 -3.83 11.64
N MET A 131 -9.44 -4.53 10.50
CA MET A 131 -10.71 -4.97 9.90
C MET A 131 -11.36 -6.06 10.75
N ARG A 132 -10.60 -7.03 11.24
CA ARG A 132 -11.12 -8.09 12.14
C ARG A 132 -11.59 -7.60 13.51
N ARG A 133 -11.15 -6.43 13.96
CA ARG A 133 -11.70 -5.81 15.19
C ARG A 133 -13.09 -5.24 15.00
N ARG A 134 -13.44 -4.87 13.78
CA ARG A 134 -14.70 -4.16 13.49
C ARG A 134 -15.71 -5.03 12.78
N TYR A 135 -15.26 -5.97 11.97
CA TYR A 135 -16.10 -6.81 11.14
C TYR A 135 -15.82 -8.29 11.43
N PRO A 136 -16.86 -9.14 11.42
CA PRO A 136 -16.70 -10.57 11.64
C PRO A 136 -15.92 -11.22 10.49
N ALA A 137 -15.22 -12.30 10.79
CA ALA A 137 -14.64 -13.15 9.78
C ALA A 137 -15.70 -13.99 9.11
N ALA A 138 -15.59 -14.19 7.81
CA ALA A 138 -16.45 -15.10 7.06
C ALA A 138 -16.28 -16.54 7.58
N VAL A 139 -17.39 -17.27 7.64
CA VAL A 139 -17.41 -18.67 8.06
C VAL A 139 -17.55 -19.56 6.83
N TYR A 140 -16.59 -20.47 6.67
CA TYR A 140 -16.60 -21.46 5.61
C TYR A 140 -16.89 -22.83 6.20
N ASN A 141 -17.91 -23.50 5.70
CA ASN A 141 -18.23 -24.87 6.02
C ASN A 141 -17.56 -25.78 4.97
N GLU A 142 -16.72 -26.71 5.42
CA GLU A 142 -16.17 -27.72 4.53
C GLU A 142 -17.19 -28.87 4.42
N THR A 143 -17.77 -29.04 3.25
CA THR A 143 -18.61 -30.19 2.90
C THR A 143 -17.80 -31.09 1.97
N GLN A 144 -17.92 -32.39 2.20
CA GLN A 144 -17.30 -33.40 1.34
C GLN A 144 -18.43 -34.06 0.53
N ASP A 145 -18.29 -34.09 -0.79
CA ASP A 145 -19.25 -34.78 -1.64
C ASP A 145 -19.07 -36.31 -1.56
N ALA A 146 -19.97 -37.04 -2.21
CA ALA A 146 -19.94 -38.49 -2.23
C ALA A 146 -18.69 -39.09 -2.92
N GLU A 147 -17.98 -38.25 -3.70
CA GLU A 147 -16.77 -38.63 -4.44
C GLU A 147 -15.50 -38.28 -3.67
N GLY A 148 -15.62 -37.66 -2.47
CA GLY A 148 -14.49 -37.31 -1.60
C GLY A 148 -13.90 -35.94 -1.83
N TYR A 149 -14.44 -35.13 -2.75
CA TYR A 149 -13.95 -33.75 -2.97
C TYR A 149 -14.47 -32.81 -1.89
N LYS A 150 -13.57 -32.00 -1.37
CA LYS A 150 -13.89 -30.99 -0.35
C LYS A 150 -14.41 -29.72 -1.03
N HIS A 151 -15.64 -29.37 -0.77
CA HIS A 151 -16.21 -28.08 -1.17
C HIS A 151 -16.28 -27.15 0.03
N LYS A 152 -15.84 -25.90 -0.17
CA LYS A 152 -16.00 -24.83 0.83
C LYS A 152 -17.23 -24.03 0.48
N THR A 153 -18.29 -24.22 1.25
CA THR A 153 -19.51 -23.42 1.12
C THR A 153 -19.48 -22.30 2.16
N ARG A 154 -19.66 -21.07 1.72
CA ARG A 154 -19.72 -19.90 2.60
C ARG A 154 -21.14 -19.67 3.07
N GLU A 155 -21.30 -19.50 4.37
CA GLU A 155 -22.53 -19.01 4.99
C GLU A 155 -22.32 -17.55 5.42
N ARG A 156 -22.95 -16.60 4.71
CA ARG A 156 -22.89 -15.18 5.05
C ARG A 156 -23.69 -14.92 6.33
N LYS A 157 -23.03 -14.35 7.34
CA LYS A 157 -23.64 -14.01 8.64
C LYS A 157 -23.81 -12.50 8.86
N ALA A 158 -23.08 -11.68 8.12
CA ALA A 158 -23.12 -10.23 8.23
C ALA A 158 -23.05 -9.55 6.87
N HIS A 159 -23.53 -8.31 6.82
CA HIS A 159 -23.53 -7.50 5.60
C HIS A 159 -22.08 -7.15 5.15
N ILE A 160 -21.18 -7.04 6.12
CA ILE A 160 -19.76 -6.79 5.88
C ILE A 160 -18.97 -7.87 6.61
N GLU A 161 -18.14 -8.61 5.88
CA GLU A 161 -17.32 -9.70 6.42
C GLU A 161 -15.88 -9.66 5.91
N VAL A 162 -14.95 -10.11 6.74
CA VAL A 162 -13.55 -10.34 6.32
C VAL A 162 -13.46 -11.76 5.77
N THR A 163 -13.31 -11.87 4.45
CA THR A 163 -13.28 -13.15 3.73
C THR A 163 -11.91 -13.79 3.70
N GLY A 164 -10.85 -12.98 3.65
CA GLY A 164 -9.51 -13.49 3.68
C GLY A 164 -8.51 -12.51 4.31
N ASP A 165 -7.36 -13.04 4.69
CA ASP A 165 -6.25 -12.25 5.18
C ASP A 165 -4.90 -12.80 4.72
N HIS A 166 -4.01 -11.89 4.33
CA HIS A 166 -2.71 -12.19 3.75
C HIS A 166 -1.58 -11.46 4.49
N PRO A 167 -1.30 -11.84 5.76
CA PRO A 167 -0.21 -11.24 6.52
C PRO A 167 1.14 -11.64 5.94
N GLY A 168 2.09 -10.69 5.91
CA GLY A 168 3.45 -10.92 5.42
C GLY A 168 3.59 -10.97 3.90
N MET A 169 2.51 -10.81 3.14
CA MET A 169 2.55 -10.85 1.68
C MET A 169 3.39 -9.71 1.11
N LEU A 170 3.33 -8.52 1.69
CA LEU A 170 4.09 -7.35 1.23
C LEU A 170 5.57 -7.38 1.67
N GLU A 171 5.93 -8.11 2.73
CA GLU A 171 7.32 -8.20 3.18
C GLU A 171 8.19 -8.98 2.19
N LYS A 172 7.62 -10.05 1.62
CA LYS A 172 8.16 -10.81 0.49
C LYS A 172 7.05 -10.91 -0.55
N LEU A 173 7.07 -9.98 -1.51
CA LEU A 173 6.11 -9.99 -2.60
C LEU A 173 6.43 -11.17 -3.53
N GLU A 174 5.91 -12.35 -3.18
CA GLU A 174 6.08 -13.60 -3.92
C GLU A 174 5.00 -13.68 -5.01
N THR A 175 5.44 -13.82 -6.26
CA THR A 175 4.55 -13.88 -7.44
C THR A 175 3.46 -14.96 -7.30
N GLY A 176 3.82 -16.15 -6.79
CA GLY A 176 2.88 -17.26 -6.61
C GLY A 176 1.70 -16.90 -5.69
N ARG A 177 1.98 -16.29 -4.53
CA ARG A 177 0.92 -15.90 -3.58
C ARG A 177 -0.02 -14.81 -4.14
N VAL A 178 0.53 -13.89 -4.94
CA VAL A 178 -0.29 -12.85 -5.60
C VAL A 178 -1.12 -13.47 -6.72
N PHE A 179 -0.56 -14.45 -7.43
CA PHE A 179 -1.25 -15.18 -8.48
C PHE A 179 -2.41 -16.02 -7.90
N ASP A 180 -2.20 -16.69 -6.77
CA ASP A 180 -3.26 -17.44 -6.07
C ASP A 180 -4.40 -16.51 -5.64
N LEU A 181 -4.09 -15.33 -5.09
CA LEU A 181 -5.10 -14.34 -4.72
C LEU A 181 -5.85 -13.81 -5.95
N ALA A 182 -5.15 -13.55 -7.07
CA ALA A 182 -5.78 -13.11 -8.30
C ALA A 182 -6.75 -14.17 -8.84
N ASN A 183 -6.34 -15.42 -8.84
CA ASN A 183 -7.20 -16.54 -9.28
C ASN A 183 -8.41 -16.73 -8.38
N ASP A 184 -8.27 -16.58 -7.05
CA ASP A 184 -9.39 -16.63 -6.12
C ASP A 184 -10.41 -15.51 -6.42
N ILE A 185 -9.94 -14.29 -6.60
CA ILE A 185 -10.80 -13.15 -6.96
C ILE A 185 -11.50 -13.39 -8.30
N ILE A 186 -10.79 -13.89 -9.30
CA ILE A 186 -11.35 -14.20 -10.62
C ILE A 186 -12.42 -15.30 -10.49
N ALA A 187 -12.12 -16.39 -9.78
CA ALA A 187 -13.06 -17.50 -9.58
C ALA A 187 -14.34 -17.01 -8.90
N ARG A 188 -14.25 -16.22 -7.85
CA ARG A 188 -15.39 -15.62 -7.14
C ARG A 188 -16.22 -14.72 -8.06
N TYR A 189 -15.58 -13.96 -8.96
CA TYR A 189 -16.28 -13.14 -9.93
C TYR A 189 -16.99 -13.98 -11.00
N VAL A 190 -16.34 -14.99 -11.54
CA VAL A 190 -16.88 -15.90 -12.56
C VAL A 190 -18.04 -16.72 -12.01
N HIS A 191 -17.94 -17.19 -10.75
CA HIS A 191 -19.01 -17.93 -10.07
C HIS A 191 -20.13 -17.03 -9.50
N GLU A 192 -20.09 -15.73 -9.84
CA GLU A 192 -21.10 -14.77 -9.38
C GLU A 192 -21.21 -14.61 -7.86
N GLU A 193 -20.13 -14.95 -7.11
CA GLU A 193 -20.08 -14.68 -5.67
C GLU A 193 -19.89 -13.20 -5.35
N ILE A 194 -19.23 -12.47 -6.26
CA ILE A 194 -19.01 -11.03 -6.20
C ILE A 194 -19.38 -10.38 -7.54
N ASP A 195 -19.91 -9.16 -7.49
CA ASP A 195 -20.35 -8.41 -8.67
C ASP A 195 -19.33 -7.33 -9.07
N ALA A 196 -18.47 -6.89 -8.14
CA ALA A 196 -17.37 -5.96 -8.38
C ALA A 196 -16.22 -6.22 -7.41
N CYS A 197 -15.00 -5.91 -7.84
CA CYS A 197 -13.81 -5.96 -7.00
C CYS A 197 -13.08 -4.61 -7.06
N TYR A 198 -12.79 -4.05 -5.90
CA TYR A 198 -12.03 -2.81 -5.74
C TYR A 198 -10.75 -3.06 -4.94
N ILE A 199 -9.70 -2.32 -5.26
CA ILE A 199 -8.45 -2.35 -4.52
C ILE A 199 -8.13 -0.95 -3.95
N VAL A 200 -7.75 -0.91 -2.68
CA VAL A 200 -7.30 0.32 -2.00
C VAL A 200 -5.81 0.18 -1.71
N TYR A 201 -5.02 1.05 -2.32
CA TYR A 201 -3.56 1.01 -2.20
C TYR A 201 -2.95 2.40 -2.34
N ASN A 202 -1.66 2.54 -2.01
CA ASN A 202 -0.89 3.74 -2.28
C ASN A 202 -0.11 3.58 -3.59
N GLU A 203 -0.48 4.36 -4.60
CA GLU A 203 0.28 4.50 -5.84
C GLU A 203 1.55 5.31 -5.58
N PHE A 204 2.67 4.79 -6.02
CA PHE A 204 3.97 5.41 -5.88
C PHE A 204 4.43 6.00 -7.22
N LYS A 205 4.25 7.30 -7.42
CA LYS A 205 4.76 8.00 -8.62
C LYS A 205 6.22 8.39 -8.45
N SER A 206 6.56 8.94 -7.28
CA SER A 206 7.92 9.31 -6.90
C SER A 206 8.06 9.37 -5.38
N VAL A 207 9.25 9.59 -4.86
CA VAL A 207 9.50 9.72 -3.42
C VAL A 207 8.66 10.83 -2.80
N ILE A 208 8.44 11.91 -3.55
CA ILE A 208 7.68 13.09 -3.09
C ILE A 208 6.20 13.07 -3.53
N SER A 209 5.83 12.17 -4.42
CA SER A 209 4.47 12.09 -4.97
C SER A 209 3.92 10.67 -4.80
N GLN A 210 3.15 10.50 -3.75
CA GLN A 210 2.43 9.26 -3.44
C GLN A 210 0.97 9.62 -3.27
N ARG A 211 0.09 8.89 -3.93
CA ARG A 211 -1.35 9.12 -3.77
C ARG A 211 -2.06 7.85 -3.34
N LEU A 212 -3.06 8.01 -2.51
CA LEU A 212 -3.93 6.92 -2.11
C LEU A 212 -5.04 6.76 -3.14
N VAL A 213 -5.20 5.56 -3.66
CA VAL A 213 -6.08 5.26 -4.78
C VAL A 213 -7.08 4.18 -4.40
N VAL A 214 -8.32 4.35 -4.86
CA VAL A 214 -9.33 3.30 -4.94
C VAL A 214 -9.53 3.00 -6.41
N GLU A 215 -9.15 1.81 -6.84
CA GLU A 215 -9.20 1.37 -8.23
C GLU A 215 -10.15 0.18 -8.35
N GLN A 216 -10.96 0.18 -9.40
CA GLN A 216 -11.81 -0.96 -9.74
C GLN A 216 -10.97 -1.99 -10.52
N LEU A 217 -10.86 -3.19 -9.95
CA LEU A 217 -10.14 -4.31 -10.54
C LEU A 217 -11.03 -5.15 -11.46
N LEU A 218 -12.28 -5.37 -11.04
CA LEU A 218 -13.32 -6.09 -11.79
C LEU A 218 -14.67 -5.40 -11.63
N PRO A 219 -15.53 -5.41 -12.67
CA PRO A 219 -15.29 -5.87 -14.03
C PRO A 219 -14.23 -5.06 -14.77
N LEU A 220 -13.59 -5.69 -15.76
CA LEU A 220 -12.69 -4.98 -16.67
C LEU A 220 -13.54 -4.18 -17.66
N ILE A 221 -13.43 -2.84 -17.64
CA ILE A 221 -14.18 -2.00 -18.60
C ILE A 221 -13.33 -1.72 -19.82
N LYS A 222 -12.03 -1.44 -19.62
CA LYS A 222 -11.09 -1.17 -20.69
C LYS A 222 -9.70 -1.69 -20.34
N ILE A 223 -9.08 -2.41 -21.25
CA ILE A 223 -7.70 -2.85 -21.11
C ILE A 223 -6.76 -1.66 -21.18
N GLY A 224 -5.70 -1.64 -20.36
CA GLY A 224 -4.70 -0.59 -20.36
C GLY A 224 -5.07 0.72 -19.66
N SER A 225 -6.31 0.85 -19.19
CA SER A 225 -6.75 2.07 -18.49
C SER A 225 -7.20 1.75 -17.08
N PRO A 226 -6.42 2.11 -16.03
CA PRO A 226 -6.81 1.92 -14.65
C PRO A 226 -8.07 2.73 -14.32
N GLN A 227 -9.03 2.08 -13.65
CA GLN A 227 -10.30 2.69 -13.30
C GLN A 227 -10.26 3.24 -11.88
N ILE A 228 -9.72 4.43 -11.75
CA ILE A 228 -9.59 5.12 -10.47
C ILE A 228 -10.93 5.75 -10.11
N THR A 229 -11.60 5.22 -9.09
CA THR A 229 -12.87 5.74 -8.57
C THR A 229 -12.66 6.79 -7.47
N GLY A 230 -11.48 6.82 -6.86
CA GLY A 230 -11.12 7.82 -5.86
C GLY A 230 -9.61 7.96 -5.73
N ALA A 231 -9.13 9.20 -5.54
CA ALA A 231 -7.74 9.47 -5.29
C ALA A 231 -7.58 10.58 -4.23
N VAL A 232 -6.62 10.41 -3.32
CA VAL A 232 -6.23 11.41 -2.32
C VAL A 232 -4.77 11.76 -2.55
N GLU A 233 -4.53 12.98 -3.01
CA GLU A 233 -3.19 13.52 -3.23
C GLU A 233 -2.55 13.96 -1.91
N PRO A 234 -1.21 13.84 -1.78
CA PRO A 234 -0.48 14.36 -0.63
C PRO A 234 -0.52 15.89 -0.62
N THR A 235 -0.58 16.47 0.58
CA THR A 235 -0.51 17.92 0.79
C THR A 235 0.88 18.47 0.43
N LEU A 236 0.99 19.79 0.21
CA LEU A 236 2.27 20.43 -0.05
C LEU A 236 3.28 20.20 1.09
N GLU A 237 2.81 20.30 2.35
CA GLU A 237 3.65 20.03 3.52
C GLU A 237 4.16 18.57 3.56
N GLU A 238 3.33 17.61 3.18
CA GLU A 238 3.75 16.21 3.10
C GLU A 238 4.79 16.00 2.01
N ARG A 239 4.63 16.63 0.85
CA ARG A 239 5.60 16.58 -0.26
C ARG A 239 6.95 17.18 0.15
N GLU A 240 6.95 18.32 0.86
CA GLU A 240 8.18 18.96 1.37
C GLU A 240 8.90 18.05 2.38
N ARG A 241 8.17 17.44 3.31
CA ARG A 241 8.73 16.47 4.27
C ARG A 241 9.33 15.25 3.59
N PHE A 242 8.68 14.73 2.57
CA PHE A 242 9.21 13.63 1.76
C PHE A 242 10.50 14.03 1.04
N ALA A 243 10.52 15.23 0.45
CA ALA A 243 11.70 15.77 -0.24
C ALA A 243 12.90 15.97 0.71
N GLU A 244 12.67 16.52 1.91
CA GLU A 244 13.70 16.70 2.92
C GLU A 244 14.27 15.36 3.40
N ALA A 245 13.40 14.40 3.72
CA ALA A 245 13.81 13.06 4.13
C ALA A 245 14.60 12.32 3.05
N ALA A 246 14.23 12.47 1.77
CA ALA A 246 14.95 11.88 0.65
C ALA A 246 16.34 12.46 0.52
N ARG A 247 16.48 13.80 0.53
CA ARG A 247 17.79 14.47 0.48
C ARG A 247 18.68 14.04 1.64
N SER A 248 18.15 14.00 2.87
CA SER A 248 18.89 13.61 4.07
C SER A 248 19.28 12.12 4.08
N ALA A 249 18.62 11.29 3.28
CA ALA A 249 18.94 9.87 3.07
C ALA A 249 19.84 9.62 1.86
N GLY A 250 20.21 10.67 1.08
CA GLY A 250 21.03 10.56 -0.12
C GLY A 250 20.28 9.90 -1.30
N ILE A 251 18.96 10.05 -1.35
CA ILE A 251 18.14 9.59 -2.47
C ILE A 251 17.94 10.76 -3.42
N GLU A 252 18.34 10.57 -4.67
CA GLU A 252 18.04 11.52 -5.74
C GLU A 252 16.52 11.56 -5.98
N ILE A 253 15.99 12.76 -6.02
CA ILE A 253 14.58 12.99 -6.33
C ILE A 253 14.50 13.13 -7.84
N GLU A 254 14.25 12.02 -8.51
CA GLU A 254 13.90 12.08 -9.92
C GLU A 254 12.56 12.81 -10.06
N PRO A 255 12.42 13.77 -10.98
CA PRO A 255 11.11 14.32 -11.30
C PRO A 255 10.19 13.16 -11.69
N ALA A 256 8.94 13.21 -11.26
CA ALA A 256 7.96 12.19 -11.59
C ALA A 256 7.89 12.09 -13.13
N ASP A 257 8.44 11.01 -13.66
CA ASP A 257 8.62 10.76 -15.09
C ASP A 257 7.28 10.44 -15.74
N THR A 258 6.41 11.45 -15.80
CA THR A 258 5.16 11.38 -16.55
C THR A 258 5.42 11.51 -18.05
N ASN A 259 6.45 12.21 -18.46
CA ASN A 259 6.67 12.51 -19.87
C ASN A 259 7.55 11.47 -20.58
N GLU A 260 8.63 10.97 -19.96
CA GLU A 260 9.48 9.96 -20.61
C GLU A 260 8.76 8.62 -20.79
N ALA A 261 7.98 8.17 -19.80
CA ALA A 261 7.17 6.96 -19.92
C ALA A 261 6.04 7.10 -20.97
N GLU A 262 5.45 8.28 -21.09
CA GLU A 262 4.48 8.59 -22.15
C GLU A 262 5.16 8.78 -23.50
N GLU A 263 6.35 9.38 -23.56
CA GLU A 263 7.11 9.54 -24.81
C GLU A 263 7.70 8.22 -25.30
N GLU A 264 8.22 7.36 -24.42
CA GLU A 264 8.61 5.99 -24.78
C GLU A 264 7.40 5.15 -25.20
N SER A 265 6.26 5.26 -24.50
CA SER A 265 5.01 4.62 -24.93
C SER A 265 4.56 5.10 -26.30
N LYS A 266 4.71 6.40 -26.59
CA LYS A 266 4.42 6.96 -27.93
C LYS A 266 5.43 6.49 -28.98
N LYS A 267 6.69 6.32 -28.64
CA LYS A 267 7.72 5.80 -29.58
C LYS A 267 7.54 4.32 -29.91
N PHE A 268 7.08 3.51 -28.95
CA PHE A 268 6.86 2.05 -29.15
C PHE A 268 5.38 1.69 -29.42
N GLY A 269 4.43 2.58 -29.12
CA GLY A 269 2.99 2.31 -29.24
C GLY A 269 2.36 2.76 -30.55
N THR A 270 3.09 3.45 -31.43
CA THR A 270 2.57 3.94 -32.73
C THR A 270 2.83 3.00 -33.90
N ALA A 271 3.71 2.00 -33.74
CA ALA A 271 3.77 0.92 -34.71
C ALA A 271 2.59 -0.02 -34.44
N GLU A 272 1.68 -0.16 -35.38
CA GLU A 272 0.74 -1.27 -35.45
C GLU A 272 1.57 -2.54 -35.60
N VAL A 273 2.08 -3.06 -34.45
CA VAL A 273 2.81 -4.33 -34.44
C VAL A 273 1.77 -5.42 -34.63
N ASP A 274 1.75 -5.95 -35.81
CA ASP A 274 0.87 -7.05 -36.17
C ASP A 274 1.51 -8.35 -35.69
N TYR A 275 1.00 -8.87 -34.55
CA TYR A 275 1.46 -10.16 -34.03
C TYR A 275 0.88 -11.28 -34.90
N ILE A 276 1.75 -12.25 -35.25
CA ILE A 276 1.32 -13.55 -35.84
C ILE A 276 1.01 -14.48 -34.66
N TYR A 277 -0.27 -14.79 -34.48
CA TYR A 277 -0.68 -15.69 -33.40
C TYR A 277 -0.70 -17.13 -33.91
N GLU A 278 -0.06 -18.05 -33.17
CA GLU A 278 -0.06 -19.48 -33.48
C GLU A 278 -1.36 -20.18 -33.02
N GLN A 279 -2.02 -19.64 -32.00
CA GLN A 279 -3.25 -20.15 -31.43
C GLN A 279 -4.46 -19.27 -31.87
N PRO A 280 -5.68 -19.83 -31.81
CA PRO A 280 -6.89 -19.03 -32.00
C PRO A 280 -6.91 -17.85 -31.04
N ALA A 281 -7.25 -16.67 -31.54
CA ALA A 281 -7.16 -15.44 -30.78
C ALA A 281 -8.06 -15.45 -29.53
N GLU A 282 -9.20 -16.16 -29.59
CA GLU A 282 -10.12 -16.33 -28.44
C GLU A 282 -9.50 -17.13 -27.29
N GLU A 283 -8.81 -18.24 -27.59
CA GLU A 283 -8.12 -19.06 -26.60
C GLU A 283 -6.97 -18.30 -25.93
N LEU A 284 -6.22 -17.57 -26.77
CA LEU A 284 -5.11 -16.75 -26.30
C LEU A 284 -5.59 -15.61 -25.40
N PHE A 285 -6.68 -14.98 -25.77
CA PHE A 285 -7.32 -13.94 -24.97
C PHE A 285 -7.79 -14.48 -23.62
N ALA A 286 -8.53 -15.58 -23.62
CA ALA A 286 -9.01 -16.22 -22.40
C ALA A 286 -7.88 -16.63 -21.46
N GLY A 287 -6.73 -17.06 -22.00
CA GLY A 287 -5.54 -17.41 -21.22
C GLY A 287 -4.75 -16.21 -20.68
N LEU A 288 -4.79 -15.07 -21.37
CA LEU A 288 -4.04 -13.88 -20.99
C LEU A 288 -4.78 -12.97 -20.00
N ILE A 289 -6.10 -12.95 -20.00
CA ILE A 289 -6.89 -12.08 -19.10
C ILE A 289 -6.61 -12.36 -17.61
N PRO A 290 -6.53 -13.61 -17.12
CA PRO A 290 -6.15 -13.85 -15.73
C PRO A 290 -4.76 -13.32 -15.39
N GLN A 291 -3.81 -13.40 -16.33
CA GLN A 291 -2.47 -12.85 -16.13
C GLN A 291 -2.46 -11.32 -16.12
N TYR A 292 -3.35 -10.68 -16.86
CA TYR A 292 -3.54 -9.23 -16.80
C TYR A 292 -4.07 -8.77 -15.43
N VAL A 293 -5.08 -9.43 -14.89
CA VAL A 293 -5.61 -9.16 -13.55
C VAL A 293 -4.52 -9.38 -12.48
N PHE A 294 -3.76 -10.47 -12.60
CA PHE A 294 -2.59 -10.70 -11.75
C PHE A 294 -1.58 -9.55 -11.84
N ALA A 295 -1.26 -9.09 -13.07
CA ALA A 295 -0.29 -8.01 -13.27
C ALA A 295 -0.76 -6.69 -12.65
N MET A 296 -2.06 -6.35 -12.75
CA MET A 296 -2.66 -5.19 -12.09
C MET A 296 -2.53 -5.29 -10.56
N LEU A 297 -2.90 -6.43 -9.98
CA LEU A 297 -2.83 -6.67 -8.55
C LEU A 297 -1.38 -6.62 -8.04
N PHE A 298 -0.46 -7.26 -8.76
CA PHE A 298 0.97 -7.25 -8.44
C PHE A 298 1.56 -5.84 -8.51
N HIS A 299 1.20 -5.07 -9.52
CA HIS A 299 1.63 -3.69 -9.67
C HIS A 299 1.16 -2.82 -8.51
N ALA A 300 -0.12 -2.86 -8.16
CA ALA A 300 -0.69 -2.12 -7.04
C ALA A 300 0.00 -2.47 -5.70
N MET A 301 0.30 -3.75 -5.48
CA MET A 301 1.03 -4.20 -4.28
C MET A 301 2.48 -3.73 -4.30
N ALA A 302 3.18 -3.79 -5.43
CA ALA A 302 4.57 -3.37 -5.55
C ALA A 302 4.72 -1.86 -5.30
N GLU A 303 3.81 -1.05 -5.83
CA GLU A 303 3.77 0.39 -5.58
C GLU A 303 3.45 0.71 -4.11
N SER A 304 2.51 -0.01 -3.51
CA SER A 304 2.19 0.15 -2.10
C SER A 304 3.38 -0.20 -1.19
N VAL A 305 4.21 -1.19 -1.54
CA VAL A 305 5.46 -1.49 -0.84
C VAL A 305 6.44 -0.32 -0.93
N ALA A 306 6.61 0.27 -2.10
CA ALA A 306 7.48 1.44 -2.28
C ALA A 306 6.98 2.63 -1.46
N ALA A 307 5.69 2.93 -1.52
CA ALA A 307 5.04 3.98 -0.75
C ALA A 307 5.19 3.77 0.77
N GLU A 308 5.04 2.53 1.26
CA GLU A 308 5.26 2.19 2.67
C GLU A 308 6.68 2.50 3.12
N GLN A 309 7.71 2.15 2.32
CA GLN A 309 9.10 2.39 2.68
C GLN A 309 9.43 3.89 2.61
N ALA A 310 8.89 4.64 1.66
CA ALA A 310 9.05 6.08 1.60
C ALA A 310 8.41 6.78 2.82
N ALA A 311 7.19 6.42 3.17
CA ALA A 311 6.51 6.93 4.35
C ALA A 311 7.25 6.58 5.66
N ARG A 312 7.83 5.38 5.74
CA ARG A 312 8.65 4.97 6.89
C ARG A 312 9.95 5.76 6.97
N MET A 313 10.62 6.00 5.85
CA MET A 313 11.84 6.81 5.79
C MET A 313 11.57 8.22 6.32
N THR A 314 10.52 8.86 5.84
CA THR A 314 10.12 10.22 6.27
C THR A 314 9.72 10.26 7.75
N ALA A 315 8.95 9.28 8.22
CA ALA A 315 8.58 9.20 9.63
C ALA A 315 9.80 9.02 10.56
N MET A 316 10.79 8.23 10.14
CA MET A 316 12.02 8.02 10.90
C MET A 316 12.94 9.23 10.85
N ASP A 317 12.95 9.99 9.75
CA ASP A 317 13.67 11.25 9.65
C ASP A 317 13.10 12.29 10.62
N SER A 318 11.79 12.52 10.58
CA SER A 318 11.09 13.40 11.52
C SER A 318 11.31 12.99 12.99
N ALA A 319 11.25 11.69 13.28
CA ALA A 319 11.54 11.18 14.62
C ALA A 319 12.99 11.42 15.06
N THR A 320 13.95 11.37 14.13
CA THR A 320 15.37 11.65 14.41
C THR A 320 15.60 13.13 14.70
N ASN A 321 14.97 14.03 13.95
CA ASN A 321 15.04 15.48 14.14
C ASN A 321 14.38 15.85 15.48
N ASN A 322 13.17 15.38 15.76
CA ASN A 322 12.49 15.60 17.05
C ASN A 322 13.32 15.09 18.24
N ALA A 323 14.00 13.94 18.09
CA ALA A 323 14.90 13.45 19.14
C ALA A 323 16.10 14.38 19.36
N SER A 324 16.62 15.03 18.32
CA SER A 324 17.70 16.01 18.47
C SER A 324 17.24 17.24 19.24
N ASP A 325 16.08 17.79 18.87
CA ASP A 325 15.48 18.94 19.56
C ASP A 325 15.21 18.64 21.04
N MET A 326 14.73 17.43 21.34
CA MET A 326 14.54 16.99 22.73
C MET A 326 15.84 16.89 23.51
N ILE A 327 16.95 16.43 22.89
CA ILE A 327 18.27 16.35 23.53
C ILE A 327 18.74 17.76 23.90
N ASP A 328 18.59 18.73 22.99
CA ASP A 328 19.00 20.10 23.20
C ASP A 328 18.17 20.77 24.32
N ALA A 329 16.86 20.58 24.29
CA ALA A 329 15.95 21.07 25.32
C ALA A 329 16.29 20.48 26.72
N TYR A 330 16.49 19.17 26.82
CA TYR A 330 16.86 18.54 28.08
C TYR A 330 18.26 18.92 28.55
N THR A 331 19.19 19.15 27.64
CA THR A 331 20.55 19.60 27.97
C THR A 331 20.52 21.02 28.57
N LEU A 332 19.74 21.92 27.96
CA LEU A 332 19.54 23.27 28.50
C LEU A 332 18.90 23.22 29.90
N GLN A 333 17.84 22.41 30.06
CA GLN A 333 17.17 22.26 31.33
C GLN A 333 18.12 21.65 32.40
N MET A 334 18.92 20.66 32.05
CA MET A 334 19.89 20.05 32.95
C MET A 334 20.93 21.04 33.42
N ASN A 335 21.44 21.91 32.52
CA ASN A 335 22.40 22.93 32.84
C ASN A 335 21.81 23.98 33.79
N ARG A 336 20.57 24.43 33.57
CA ARG A 336 19.86 25.34 34.48
C ARG A 336 19.69 24.75 35.88
N VAL A 337 19.22 23.49 35.97
CA VAL A 337 19.03 22.81 37.26
C VAL A 337 20.37 22.62 37.98
N ARG A 338 21.42 22.26 37.22
CA ARG A 338 22.79 22.13 37.79
C ARG A 338 23.29 23.45 38.35
N GLN A 339 23.14 24.55 37.60
CA GLN A 339 23.57 25.89 38.07
C GLN A 339 22.78 26.29 39.31
N ALA A 340 21.47 26.10 39.34
CA ALA A 340 20.63 26.36 40.50
C ALA A 340 21.05 25.55 41.74
N ALA A 341 21.42 24.28 41.57
CA ALA A 341 21.91 23.43 42.64
C ALA A 341 23.23 23.92 43.19
N ILE A 342 24.19 24.25 42.30
CA ILE A 342 25.49 24.81 42.72
C ILE A 342 25.30 26.13 43.46
N THR A 343 24.47 27.04 42.95
CA THR A 343 24.18 28.31 43.61
C THR A 343 23.58 28.10 45.00
N LYS A 344 22.66 27.15 45.14
CA LYS A 344 22.04 26.80 46.41
C LYS A 344 23.09 26.26 47.41
N GLU A 345 23.97 25.35 46.99
CA GLU A 345 25.04 24.80 47.78
C GLU A 345 26.00 25.91 48.26
N ILE A 346 26.39 26.86 47.40
CA ILE A 346 27.21 27.99 47.73
C ILE A 346 26.53 28.87 48.79
N ILE A 347 25.23 29.19 48.61
CA ILE A 347 24.47 29.99 49.58
C ILE A 347 24.39 29.25 50.95
N GLU A 348 24.15 27.96 50.95
CA GLU A 348 24.12 27.19 52.17
C GLU A 348 25.46 27.19 52.94
N ILE A 349 26.57 27.06 52.18
CA ILE A 349 27.91 27.12 52.76
C ILE A 349 28.22 28.51 53.35
N VAL A 350 27.91 29.57 52.58
CA VAL A 350 28.16 30.98 53.04
C VAL A 350 27.28 31.31 54.22
N SER A 351 26.02 30.92 54.19
CA SER A 351 25.10 31.14 55.33
C SER A 351 25.50 30.38 56.59
N GLY A 352 25.99 29.13 56.42
CA GLY A 352 26.50 28.33 57.53
C GLY A 352 27.78 28.92 58.12
N ALA A 353 28.69 29.44 57.28
CA ALA A 353 29.90 30.11 57.74
C ALA A 353 29.67 31.48 58.43
N ALA A 354 28.55 32.17 58.06
CA ALA A 354 28.17 33.43 58.70
C ALA A 354 27.40 33.22 60.03
N ALA A 355 26.96 31.99 60.33
CA ALA A 355 26.22 31.63 61.53
C ALA A 355 27.16 31.10 62.67
N VAL A 356 28.42 30.90 62.42
CA VAL A 356 29.50 30.59 63.37
C VAL A 356 30.33 31.86 63.66
#